data_c4bd97e46b89838223d6953fd169239b
#
_entry.id   c4bd97e46b89838223d6953fd169239b
#
_cell.length_a   1.000
_cell.length_b   1.000
_cell.length_c   1.000
_cell.angle_alpha   90.00
_cell.angle_beta   90.00
_cell.angle_gamma   90.00
#
_symmetry.space_group_name_H-M   'P 1'
#
loop_
_entity.id
_entity.type
_entity.pdbx_description
1 polymer ?
#
loop_
_entity_poly.entity_id
_entity_poly.type
_entity_poly.pdbx_seq_one_letter_code
_entity_poly.pdbx_strand_id
1 'polypeptide(L)'
;YYLDPDLSASGYRPRPYSDYPFMHNLAVYAEEALTIPIGRTKVELSAGLRMENIFVSGTEYKNVSSLSPRLNAKWTLSDVVSVRGGWGVSEKLPSFYILYPVQQYRDIQTFSFSHGESASYVYYTQPYKTLYNENLVWQKNYNSEFAVDLEFEMVSLSITAFYNKTKAPYTYRTLYSPFSYNIMSIPSDFTVPSNPEISVDSQSGIVYMRG
;
A
#
# COMPACT_ATOMS: atom_id res chain seq x y z
N TYR A 1 -3.77 -11.40 -27.60
CA TYR A 1 -3.90 -11.54 -26.13
C TYR A 1 -3.49 -12.94 -25.76
N TYR A 2 -2.39 -13.09 -25.05
CA TYR A 2 -1.97 -14.35 -24.49
C TYR A 2 -2.63 -14.47 -23.10
N LEU A 3 -3.69 -15.23 -22.99
CA LEU A 3 -4.25 -15.62 -21.70
C LEU A 3 -3.54 -16.89 -21.27
N ASP A 4 -2.62 -16.75 -20.33
CA ASP A 4 -2.14 -17.89 -19.58
C ASP A 4 -3.30 -18.39 -18.70
N PRO A 5 -3.81 -19.61 -18.90
CA PRO A 5 -4.93 -20.12 -18.14
C PRO A 5 -4.66 -20.14 -16.63
N ASP A 6 -3.41 -20.23 -16.21
CA ASP A 6 -3.03 -20.19 -14.80
C ASP A 6 -3.12 -18.77 -14.19
N LEU A 7 -3.10 -17.72 -15.01
CA LEU A 7 -3.22 -16.33 -14.58
C LEU A 7 -4.65 -15.79 -14.67
N SER A 8 -5.57 -16.52 -15.33
CA SER A 8 -6.94 -16.06 -15.55
C SER A 8 -7.75 -15.89 -14.26
N ALA A 9 -7.39 -16.59 -13.19
CA ALA A 9 -8.10 -16.53 -11.91
C ALA A 9 -7.76 -15.30 -11.05
N SER A 10 -6.64 -14.60 -11.30
CA SER A 10 -6.13 -13.55 -10.40
C SER A 10 -6.46 -12.13 -10.83
N GLY A 11 -6.90 -11.89 -12.05
CA GLY A 11 -7.05 -10.53 -12.60
C GLY A 11 -5.73 -9.73 -12.63
N TYR A 12 -4.63 -10.36 -12.25
CA TYR A 12 -3.31 -9.77 -12.17
C TYR A 12 -2.54 -10.03 -13.45
N ARG A 13 -2.05 -8.96 -14.05
CA ARG A 13 -1.16 -9.02 -15.22
C ARG A 13 0.18 -8.39 -14.85
N PRO A 14 1.31 -9.06 -15.09
CA PRO A 14 2.63 -8.51 -14.82
C PRO A 14 2.80 -7.17 -15.53
N ARG A 15 3.39 -6.21 -14.82
CA ARG A 15 3.71 -4.91 -15.35
C ARG A 15 5.21 -4.70 -15.25
N PRO A 16 5.90 -4.30 -16.32
CA PRO A 16 7.32 -4.04 -16.28
C PRO A 16 7.64 -2.86 -15.34
N TYR A 17 8.77 -2.93 -14.66
CA TYR A 17 9.22 -1.86 -13.75
C TYR A 17 9.42 -0.53 -14.46
N SER A 18 9.72 -0.55 -15.77
CA SER A 18 9.83 0.65 -16.60
C SER A 18 8.56 1.50 -16.67
N ASP A 19 7.41 0.90 -16.40
CA ASP A 19 6.13 1.61 -16.42
C ASP A 19 5.84 2.41 -15.15
N TYR A 20 6.72 2.28 -14.14
CA TYR A 20 6.60 3.02 -12.89
C TYR A 20 7.47 4.28 -12.93
N PRO A 21 6.98 5.41 -12.42
CA PRO A 21 7.77 6.62 -12.33
C PRO A 21 8.89 6.47 -11.30
N PHE A 22 9.97 7.22 -11.48
CA PHE A 22 11.01 7.31 -10.48
C PHE A 22 10.55 8.14 -9.29
N MET A 23 10.83 7.65 -8.10
CA MET A 23 10.61 8.34 -6.85
C MET A 23 11.95 8.67 -6.21
N HIS A 24 12.18 9.96 -5.96
CA HIS A 24 13.36 10.45 -5.26
C HIS A 24 12.97 10.86 -3.85
N ASN A 25 13.71 10.39 -2.85
CA ASN A 25 13.52 10.78 -1.47
C ASN A 25 14.80 11.45 -0.96
N LEU A 26 14.68 12.71 -0.56
CA LEU A 26 15.72 13.46 0.13
C LEU A 26 15.31 13.63 1.58
N ALA A 27 16.10 13.08 2.51
CA ALA A 27 15.89 13.20 3.94
C ALA A 27 17.08 13.90 4.59
N VAL A 28 16.79 14.86 5.45
CA VAL A 28 17.77 15.55 6.31
C VAL A 28 17.29 15.46 7.74
N TYR A 29 18.20 15.19 8.68
CA TYR A 29 17.88 15.18 10.10
C TYR A 29 18.97 15.86 10.90
N ALA A 30 18.57 16.42 12.04
CA ALA A 30 19.44 16.96 13.06
C ALA A 30 18.94 16.51 14.44
N GLU A 31 19.85 16.20 15.33
CA GLU A 31 19.55 15.83 16.71
C GLU A 31 20.60 16.44 17.65
N GLU A 32 20.13 16.92 18.77
CA GLU A 32 20.96 17.46 19.85
C GLU A 32 20.59 16.80 21.17
N ALA A 33 21.57 16.47 21.97
CA ALA A 33 21.40 15.91 23.30
C ALA A 33 22.15 16.73 24.33
N LEU A 34 21.46 17.03 25.44
CA LEU A 34 21.97 17.87 26.52
C LEU A 34 21.79 17.17 27.85
N THR A 35 22.86 17.15 28.67
CA THR A 35 22.80 16.66 30.05
C THR A 35 23.01 17.83 31.01
N ILE A 36 22.05 18.05 31.90
CA ILE A 36 22.06 19.14 32.88
C ILE A 36 22.14 18.53 34.28
N PRO A 37 23.27 18.70 35.00
CA PRO A 37 23.34 18.30 36.40
C PRO A 37 22.54 19.29 37.27
N ILE A 38 21.69 18.76 38.15
CA ILE A 38 20.89 19.54 39.10
C ILE A 38 21.15 19.00 40.51
N GLY A 39 22.15 19.54 41.17
CA GLY A 39 22.57 19.07 42.49
C GLY A 39 23.08 17.62 42.42
N ARG A 40 22.35 16.69 43.08
CA ARG A 40 22.65 15.25 43.06
C ARG A 40 21.88 14.49 41.98
N THR A 41 21.09 15.19 41.20
CA THR A 41 20.27 14.63 40.11
C THR A 41 20.78 15.07 38.76
N LYS A 42 20.32 14.48 37.69
CA LYS A 42 20.61 14.90 36.31
C LYS A 42 19.37 14.84 35.44
N VAL A 43 19.25 15.79 34.52
CA VAL A 43 18.25 15.81 33.47
C VAL A 43 18.97 15.64 32.14
N GLU A 44 18.52 14.64 31.38
CA GLU A 44 19.00 14.38 30.03
C GLU A 44 17.86 14.74 29.07
N LEU A 45 18.13 15.62 28.13
CA LEU A 45 17.20 16.08 27.11
C LEU A 45 17.74 15.69 25.75
N SER A 46 16.88 15.20 24.86
CA SER A 46 17.20 15.11 23.44
C SER A 46 16.08 15.68 22.58
N ALA A 47 16.47 16.45 21.58
CA ALA A 47 15.57 17.02 20.60
C ALA A 47 16.06 16.70 19.19
N GLY A 48 15.19 16.18 18.35
CA GLY A 48 15.51 15.83 16.99
C GLY A 48 14.47 16.36 16.01
N LEU A 49 14.93 16.67 14.81
CA LEU A 49 14.08 17.10 13.70
C LEU A 49 14.51 16.37 12.44
N ARG A 50 13.56 15.71 11.78
CA ARG A 50 13.74 15.10 10.48
C ARG A 50 12.82 15.75 9.47
N MET A 51 13.38 16.14 8.34
CA MET A 51 12.65 16.65 7.19
C MET A 51 12.87 15.70 6.01
N GLU A 52 11.78 15.34 5.33
CA GLU A 52 11.84 14.55 4.12
C GLU A 52 11.08 15.25 3.00
N ASN A 53 11.67 15.19 1.79
CA ASN A 53 11.03 15.66 0.56
C ASN A 53 11.02 14.52 -0.44
N ILE A 54 9.84 14.23 -0.96
CA ILE A 54 9.66 13.21 -1.99
C ILE A 54 9.24 13.89 -3.29
N PHE A 55 9.95 13.51 -4.34
CA PHE A 55 9.70 13.94 -5.72
C PHE A 55 9.34 12.71 -6.55
N VAL A 56 8.21 12.75 -7.21
CA VAL A 56 7.78 11.67 -8.10
C VAL A 56 7.73 12.21 -9.50
N SER A 57 8.62 11.73 -10.38
CA SER A 57 8.75 12.22 -11.73
C SER A 57 7.59 11.75 -12.61
N GLY A 58 7.14 12.63 -13.52
CA GLY A 58 6.13 12.30 -14.51
C GLY A 58 4.71 12.12 -13.95
N THR A 59 4.41 12.69 -12.78
CA THR A 59 3.10 12.57 -12.14
C THR A 59 2.55 13.91 -11.69
N GLU A 60 1.24 13.95 -11.46
CA GLU A 60 0.57 15.12 -10.90
C GLU A 60 0.78 15.24 -9.37
N TYR A 61 1.38 14.22 -8.74
CA TYR A 61 1.78 14.31 -7.34
C TYR A 61 2.85 15.39 -7.19
N LYS A 62 2.46 16.45 -6.53
CA LYS A 62 3.38 17.55 -6.19
C LYS A 62 4.41 17.06 -5.18
N ASN A 63 5.50 17.80 -5.07
CA ASN A 63 6.49 17.59 -4.03
C ASN A 63 5.81 17.47 -2.68
N VAL A 64 6.03 16.36 -2.00
CA VAL A 64 5.44 16.09 -0.69
C VAL A 64 6.54 16.19 0.36
N SER A 65 6.39 17.13 1.27
CA SER A 65 7.32 17.36 2.37
C SER A 65 6.73 16.89 3.68
N SER A 66 7.57 16.31 4.53
CA SER A 66 7.23 15.93 5.90
C SER A 66 8.16 16.56 6.91
N LEU A 67 7.67 16.75 8.11
CA LEU A 67 8.45 17.26 9.26
C LEU A 67 8.13 16.42 10.50
N SER A 68 9.14 15.73 11.00
CA SER A 68 9.04 14.77 12.09
C SER A 68 9.89 15.21 13.29
N PRO A 69 9.35 16.06 14.19
CA PRO A 69 10.02 16.45 15.41
C PRO A 69 9.95 15.32 16.45
N ARG A 70 10.99 15.25 17.29
CA ARG A 70 11.09 14.37 18.46
C ARG A 70 11.66 15.12 19.64
N LEU A 71 11.13 14.86 20.82
CA LEU A 71 11.60 15.41 22.07
C LEU A 71 11.55 14.31 23.13
N ASN A 72 12.66 14.11 23.83
CA ASN A 72 12.73 13.18 24.96
C ASN A 72 13.40 13.86 26.14
N ALA A 73 12.96 13.49 27.33
CA ALA A 73 13.53 13.94 28.59
C ALA A 73 13.63 12.72 29.54
N LYS A 74 14.75 12.62 30.23
CA LYS A 74 14.95 11.68 31.34
C LYS A 74 15.45 12.46 32.55
N TRP A 75 14.79 12.31 33.67
CA TRP A 75 15.23 12.86 34.94
C TRP A 75 15.61 11.72 35.87
N THR A 76 16.89 11.60 36.18
CA THR A 76 17.42 10.68 37.16
C THR A 76 17.36 11.35 38.54
N LEU A 77 16.39 10.93 39.35
CA LEU A 77 16.11 11.48 40.66
C LEU A 77 17.05 10.90 41.75
N SER A 78 17.40 9.63 41.61
CA SER A 78 18.33 8.92 42.50
C SER A 78 18.91 7.72 41.74
N ASP A 79 19.79 6.96 42.42
CA ASP A 79 20.33 5.71 41.86
C ASP A 79 19.26 4.64 41.64
N VAL A 80 18.09 4.79 42.26
CA VAL A 80 16.98 3.84 42.19
C VAL A 80 15.85 4.33 41.28
N VAL A 81 15.63 5.66 41.17
CA VAL A 81 14.42 6.19 40.52
C VAL A 81 14.78 7.11 39.37
N SER A 82 14.23 6.85 38.23
CA SER A 82 14.23 7.80 37.12
C SER A 82 12.83 7.93 36.48
N VAL A 83 12.58 9.09 35.90
CA VAL A 83 11.35 9.42 35.19
C VAL A 83 11.72 9.82 33.77
N ARG A 84 11.02 9.32 32.78
CA ARG A 84 11.25 9.70 31.38
C ARG A 84 9.96 10.05 30.68
N GLY A 85 10.05 10.96 29.75
CA GLY A 85 8.95 11.32 28.87
C GLY A 85 9.43 11.52 27.47
N GLY A 86 8.58 11.18 26.51
CA GLY A 86 8.86 11.34 25.11
C GLY A 86 7.64 11.85 24.36
N TRP A 87 7.89 12.69 23.38
CA TRP A 87 6.89 13.12 22.41
C TRP A 87 7.51 13.18 21.02
N GLY A 88 6.75 12.75 20.02
CA GLY A 88 7.23 12.85 18.66
C GLY A 88 6.11 12.72 17.63
N VAL A 89 6.40 13.25 16.45
CA VAL A 89 5.59 13.08 15.27
C VAL A 89 6.38 12.26 14.28
N SER A 90 5.78 11.15 13.82
CA SER A 90 6.32 10.39 12.69
C SER A 90 5.36 10.49 11.52
N GLU A 91 5.91 10.74 10.35
CA GLU A 91 5.14 10.87 9.13
C GLU A 91 5.46 9.70 8.19
N LYS A 92 4.44 9.18 7.52
CA LYS A 92 4.56 8.06 6.59
C LYS A 92 3.89 8.41 5.28
N LEU A 93 4.66 8.32 4.19
CA LEU A 93 4.13 8.45 2.83
C LEU A 93 3.26 7.21 2.50
N PRO A 94 2.21 7.37 1.68
CA PRO A 94 1.54 6.24 1.08
C PRO A 94 2.54 5.33 0.37
N SER A 95 2.29 4.03 0.44
CA SER A 95 3.11 3.08 -0.31
C SER A 95 2.99 3.35 -1.81
N PHE A 96 4.01 2.96 -2.55
CA PHE A 96 4.02 3.10 -4.00
C PHE A 96 2.80 2.45 -4.68
N TYR A 97 2.34 1.34 -4.11
CA TYR A 97 1.12 0.65 -4.56
C TYR A 97 -0.16 1.49 -4.38
N ILE A 98 -0.23 2.33 -3.35
CA ILE A 98 -1.36 3.25 -3.13
C ILE A 98 -1.29 4.45 -4.08
N LEU A 99 -0.08 4.97 -4.31
CA LEU A 99 0.16 6.09 -5.23
C LEU A 99 -0.06 5.69 -6.69
N TYR A 100 0.36 4.47 -7.05
CA TYR A 100 0.30 3.92 -8.42
C TYR A 100 -0.33 2.54 -8.41
N PRO A 101 -1.62 2.44 -8.15
CA PRO A 101 -2.30 1.16 -8.15
C PRO A 101 -2.21 0.51 -9.54
N VAL A 102 -1.91 -0.78 -9.53
CA VAL A 102 -1.84 -1.58 -10.76
C VAL A 102 -3.22 -1.69 -11.37
N GLN A 103 -3.30 -1.56 -12.71
CA GLN A 103 -4.51 -1.82 -13.45
C GLN A 103 -4.97 -3.25 -13.19
N GLN A 104 -6.18 -3.41 -12.68
CA GLN A 104 -6.81 -4.71 -12.49
C GLN A 104 -7.75 -5.03 -13.64
N TYR A 105 -7.92 -6.31 -13.89
CA TYR A 105 -8.79 -6.81 -14.94
C TYR A 105 -9.76 -7.85 -14.38
N ARG A 106 -10.95 -7.88 -14.92
CA ARG A 106 -11.92 -8.93 -14.67
C ARG A 106 -12.12 -9.71 -15.94
N ASP A 107 -11.76 -10.98 -15.90
CA ASP A 107 -11.99 -11.90 -16.98
C ASP A 107 -13.30 -12.67 -16.73
N ILE A 108 -14.27 -12.47 -17.60
CA ILE A 108 -15.58 -13.08 -17.50
C ILE A 108 -15.67 -14.12 -18.60
N GLN A 109 -15.81 -15.38 -18.21
CA GLN A 109 -16.00 -16.46 -19.17
C GLN A 109 -17.36 -16.29 -19.83
N THR A 110 -17.34 -16.07 -21.13
CA THR A 110 -18.54 -15.89 -21.95
C THR A 110 -18.91 -17.15 -22.75
N PHE A 111 -17.94 -18.04 -22.92
CA PHE A 111 -18.13 -19.31 -23.64
C PHE A 111 -17.19 -20.36 -23.07
N SER A 112 -17.66 -21.58 -22.99
CA SER A 112 -16.88 -22.77 -22.63
C SER A 112 -17.32 -23.94 -23.51
N PHE A 113 -16.35 -24.60 -24.11
CA PHE A 113 -16.56 -25.76 -24.91
C PHE A 113 -15.51 -26.83 -24.56
N SER A 114 -15.94 -28.06 -24.36
CA SER A 114 -15.02 -29.17 -24.17
C SER A 114 -15.36 -30.33 -25.15
N HIS A 115 -14.32 -30.86 -25.76
CA HIS A 115 -14.41 -31.98 -26.66
C HIS A 115 -13.29 -32.99 -26.37
N GLY A 116 -13.63 -34.16 -25.90
CA GLY A 116 -12.67 -35.14 -25.41
C GLY A 116 -11.84 -34.62 -24.25
N GLU A 117 -10.53 -34.65 -24.37
CA GLU A 117 -9.58 -34.11 -23.39
C GLU A 117 -9.25 -32.60 -23.60
N SER A 118 -9.77 -32.00 -24.66
CA SER A 118 -9.54 -30.62 -25.03
C SER A 118 -10.68 -29.74 -24.55
N ALA A 119 -10.32 -28.54 -23.98
CA ALA A 119 -11.30 -27.54 -23.61
C ALA A 119 -10.89 -26.17 -24.19
N SER A 120 -11.88 -25.42 -24.66
CA SER A 120 -11.71 -24.07 -25.18
C SER A 120 -12.60 -23.11 -24.44
N TYR A 121 -12.02 -21.96 -24.09
CA TYR A 121 -12.69 -20.91 -23.31
C TYR A 121 -12.57 -19.56 -24.01
N VAL A 122 -13.64 -18.78 -23.95
CA VAL A 122 -13.62 -17.38 -24.40
C VAL A 122 -13.94 -16.48 -23.22
N TYR A 123 -13.10 -15.50 -23.00
CA TYR A 123 -13.26 -14.53 -21.94
C TYR A 123 -13.50 -13.13 -22.50
N TYR A 124 -14.40 -12.40 -21.84
CA TYR A 124 -14.52 -10.96 -21.99
C TYR A 124 -13.72 -10.31 -20.88
N THR A 125 -12.71 -9.55 -21.25
CA THR A 125 -11.83 -8.85 -20.28
C THR A 125 -12.31 -7.44 -20.06
N GLN A 126 -12.70 -7.12 -18.84
CA GLN A 126 -13.08 -5.78 -18.42
C GLN A 126 -11.98 -5.19 -17.54
N PRO A 127 -11.31 -4.11 -17.98
CA PRO A 127 -10.40 -3.38 -17.09
C PRO A 127 -11.20 -2.66 -16.00
N TYR A 128 -10.76 -2.79 -14.74
CA TYR A 128 -11.27 -1.97 -13.67
C TYR A 128 -10.70 -0.57 -13.80
N LYS A 129 -11.56 0.42 -13.74
CA LYS A 129 -11.11 1.80 -13.62
C LYS A 129 -10.48 1.99 -12.25
N THR A 130 -9.18 2.02 -12.20
CA THR A 130 -8.45 2.35 -10.98
C THR A 130 -8.51 3.84 -10.77
N LEU A 131 -9.10 4.25 -9.65
CA LEU A 131 -9.15 5.64 -9.22
C LEU A 131 -8.14 5.83 -8.10
N TYR A 132 -7.33 6.85 -8.20
CA TYR A 132 -6.41 7.26 -7.17
C TYR A 132 -6.68 8.70 -6.74
N ASN A 133 -6.26 9.04 -5.54
CA ASN A 133 -6.44 10.38 -4.99
C ASN A 133 -5.12 11.16 -5.13
N GLU A 134 -5.09 12.13 -6.02
CA GLU A 134 -3.94 13.01 -6.26
C GLU A 134 -3.62 13.92 -5.05
N ASN A 135 -4.55 14.06 -4.13
CA ASN A 135 -4.42 14.88 -2.94
C ASN A 135 -4.05 14.05 -1.69
N LEU A 136 -3.45 12.87 -1.87
CA LEU A 136 -2.94 12.11 -0.73
C LEU A 136 -1.87 12.91 0.01
N VAL A 137 -2.00 12.93 1.34
CA VAL A 137 -1.07 13.58 2.25
C VAL A 137 -0.35 12.54 3.10
N TRP A 138 0.76 12.94 3.73
CA TRP A 138 1.44 12.10 4.68
C TRP A 138 0.51 11.70 5.84
N GLN A 139 0.49 10.40 6.16
CA GLN A 139 -0.09 9.94 7.41
C GLN A 139 0.78 10.40 8.57
N LYS A 140 0.17 11.02 9.58
CA LYS A 140 0.87 11.52 10.77
C LYS A 140 0.52 10.70 11.99
N ASN A 141 1.55 10.21 12.69
CA ASN A 141 1.41 9.53 13.96
C ASN A 141 2.02 10.40 15.05
N TYR A 142 1.21 10.79 16.01
CA TYR A 142 1.60 11.51 17.22
C TYR A 142 1.78 10.48 18.32
N ASN A 143 2.99 10.40 18.86
CA ASN A 143 3.33 9.46 19.93
C ASN A 143 3.70 10.26 21.16
N SER A 144 3.15 9.88 22.31
CA SER A 144 3.51 10.43 23.61
C SER A 144 3.73 9.27 24.57
N GLU A 145 4.80 9.34 25.33
CA GLU A 145 5.17 8.33 26.31
C GLU A 145 5.58 9.00 27.62
N PHE A 146 5.23 8.37 28.73
CA PHE A 146 5.70 8.71 30.04
C PHE A 146 6.00 7.41 30.80
N ALA A 147 7.17 7.34 31.45
CA ALA A 147 7.57 6.18 32.20
C ALA A 147 8.23 6.54 33.52
N VAL A 148 8.08 5.64 34.49
CA VAL A 148 8.81 5.63 35.74
C VAL A 148 9.60 4.33 35.80
N ASP A 149 10.90 4.45 35.96
CA ASP A 149 11.83 3.32 36.07
C ASP A 149 12.38 3.25 37.50
N LEU A 150 12.32 2.05 38.07
CA LEU A 150 12.84 1.73 39.37
C LEU A 150 13.93 0.65 39.20
N GLU A 151 15.15 0.96 39.65
CA GLU A 151 16.30 0.04 39.56
C GLU A 151 16.79 -0.32 40.97
N PHE A 152 16.58 -1.56 41.36
CA PHE A 152 17.14 -2.13 42.58
C PHE A 152 18.28 -3.09 42.22
N GLU A 153 19.11 -3.43 43.20
CA GLU A 153 20.30 -4.28 42.97
C GLU A 153 20.01 -5.59 42.19
N MET A 154 18.84 -6.20 42.41
CA MET A 154 18.47 -7.48 41.81
C MET A 154 17.23 -7.45 40.90
N VAL A 155 16.50 -6.33 40.87
CA VAL A 155 15.23 -6.22 40.15
C VAL A 155 15.10 -4.83 39.53
N SER A 156 14.68 -4.77 38.27
CA SER A 156 14.30 -3.54 37.59
C SER A 156 12.80 -3.59 37.28
N LEU A 157 12.09 -2.50 37.54
CA LEU A 157 10.66 -2.33 37.21
C LEU A 157 10.50 -1.05 36.39
N SER A 158 9.79 -1.16 35.26
CA SER A 158 9.42 -0.01 34.44
C SER A 158 7.91 0.03 34.25
N ILE A 159 7.29 1.16 34.57
CA ILE A 159 5.88 1.41 34.33
C ILE A 159 5.77 2.50 33.27
N THR A 160 5.16 2.15 32.13
CA THR A 160 5.07 3.04 30.97
C THR A 160 3.60 3.27 30.61
N ALA A 161 3.23 4.54 30.48
CA ALA A 161 1.98 4.96 29.85
C ALA A 161 2.28 5.59 28.48
N PHE A 162 1.49 5.25 27.46
CA PHE A 162 1.66 5.82 26.13
C PHE A 162 0.32 6.23 25.53
N TYR A 163 0.37 7.24 24.67
CA TYR A 163 -0.76 7.70 23.88
C TYR A 163 -0.33 7.90 22.43
N ASN A 164 -1.02 7.20 21.52
CA ASN A 164 -0.75 7.26 20.10
C ASN A 164 -2.00 7.74 19.36
N LYS A 165 -1.82 8.71 18.46
CA LYS A 165 -2.89 9.23 17.62
C LYS A 165 -2.46 9.30 16.16
N THR A 166 -3.18 8.61 15.29
CA THR A 166 -2.96 8.64 13.85
C THR A 166 -3.93 9.62 13.18
N LYS A 167 -3.39 10.50 12.33
CA LYS A 167 -4.16 11.36 11.44
C LYS A 167 -3.92 10.96 10.00
N ALA A 168 -4.95 11.13 9.15
CA ALA A 168 -4.97 10.80 7.73
C ALA A 168 -4.51 9.35 7.44
N PRO A 169 -5.09 8.33 8.12
CA PRO A 169 -4.79 6.95 7.78
C PRO A 169 -5.27 6.65 6.35
N TYR A 170 -4.49 5.86 5.61
CA TYR A 170 -4.89 5.44 4.28
C TYR A 170 -5.94 4.35 4.36
N THR A 171 -6.97 4.49 3.54
CA THR A 171 -8.04 3.51 3.43
C THR A 171 -8.46 3.34 1.98
N TYR A 172 -9.02 2.19 1.66
CA TYR A 172 -9.58 1.89 0.36
C TYR A 172 -11.08 2.02 0.40
N ARG A 173 -11.63 2.56 -0.68
CA ARG A 173 -13.06 2.58 -0.92
C ARG A 173 -13.36 1.79 -2.18
N THR A 174 -14.20 0.79 -2.06
CA THR A 174 -14.72 0.05 -3.20
C THR A 174 -15.90 0.80 -3.81
N LEU A 175 -15.82 1.06 -5.10
CA LEU A 175 -16.91 1.62 -5.87
C LEU A 175 -17.44 0.54 -6.82
N TYR A 176 -18.75 0.44 -6.92
CA TYR A 176 -19.41 -0.47 -7.85
C TYR A 176 -19.83 0.32 -9.09
N SER A 177 -19.44 -0.18 -10.25
CA SER A 177 -19.85 0.37 -11.54
C SER A 177 -20.47 -0.76 -12.37
N PRO A 178 -21.75 -0.67 -12.72
CA PRO A 178 -22.35 -1.65 -13.61
C PRO A 178 -21.77 -1.54 -15.01
N PHE A 179 -21.63 -2.64 -15.67
CA PHE A 179 -21.24 -2.72 -17.08
C PHE A 179 -22.01 -3.84 -17.77
N SER A 180 -22.20 -3.72 -19.08
CA SER A 180 -22.86 -4.72 -19.91
C SER A 180 -21.84 -5.47 -20.74
N TYR A 181 -22.04 -6.76 -20.91
CA TYR A 181 -21.26 -7.61 -21.78
C TYR A 181 -22.16 -8.63 -22.48
N ASN A 182 -21.75 -9.06 -23.65
CA ASN A 182 -22.52 -10.06 -24.41
C ASN A 182 -22.10 -11.47 -23.96
N ILE A 183 -23.11 -12.26 -23.64
CA ILE A 183 -22.93 -13.70 -23.42
C ILE A 183 -23.25 -14.39 -24.75
N MET A 184 -22.35 -15.26 -25.20
CA MET A 184 -22.59 -16.06 -26.37
C MET A 184 -23.65 -17.12 -26.05
N SER A 185 -24.69 -17.17 -26.85
CA SER A 185 -25.69 -18.26 -26.85
C SER A 185 -25.48 -19.16 -28.05
N ILE A 186 -25.39 -20.45 -27.82
CA ILE A 186 -25.35 -21.44 -28.89
C ILE A 186 -26.80 -21.80 -29.23
N PRO A 187 -27.20 -21.76 -30.52
CA PRO A 187 -28.52 -22.24 -30.95
C PRO A 187 -28.73 -23.70 -30.53
N SER A 188 -29.93 -24.04 -30.15
CA SER A 188 -30.27 -25.40 -29.67
C SER A 188 -30.12 -26.50 -30.72
N ASP A 189 -30.13 -26.13 -31.98
CA ASP A 189 -29.93 -27.00 -33.14
C ASP A 189 -28.47 -27.04 -33.63
N PHE A 190 -27.56 -26.36 -32.93
CA PHE A 190 -26.16 -26.33 -33.28
C PHE A 190 -25.51 -27.69 -33.04
N THR A 191 -24.90 -28.23 -34.09
CA THR A 191 -24.11 -29.45 -34.00
C THR A 191 -22.63 -29.10 -33.94
N VAL A 192 -21.95 -29.55 -32.89
CA VAL A 192 -20.53 -29.33 -32.74
C VAL A 192 -19.74 -30.11 -33.78
N PRO A 193 -18.86 -29.46 -34.55
CA PRO A 193 -17.98 -30.18 -35.48
C PRO A 193 -17.10 -31.20 -34.74
N SER A 194 -16.71 -32.27 -35.44
CA SER A 194 -15.89 -33.34 -34.86
C SER A 194 -14.46 -32.87 -34.48
N ASN A 195 -14.00 -31.82 -35.12
CA ASN A 195 -12.67 -31.20 -34.81
C ASN A 195 -12.79 -29.66 -34.86
N PRO A 196 -13.42 -29.05 -33.88
CA PRO A 196 -13.70 -27.61 -33.91
C PRO A 196 -12.46 -26.76 -33.75
N GLU A 197 -12.32 -25.79 -34.62
CA GLU A 197 -11.35 -24.71 -34.49
C GLU A 197 -12.08 -23.42 -34.09
N ILE A 198 -11.67 -22.84 -32.97
CA ILE A 198 -12.27 -21.60 -32.45
C ILE A 198 -11.33 -20.45 -32.69
N SER A 199 -11.80 -19.39 -33.30
CA SER A 199 -11.07 -18.15 -33.48
C SER A 199 -11.91 -16.96 -33.05
N VAL A 200 -11.24 -15.92 -32.54
CA VAL A 200 -11.88 -14.67 -32.11
C VAL A 200 -11.37 -13.54 -32.99
N ASP A 201 -12.27 -12.80 -33.61
CA ASP A 201 -11.92 -11.55 -34.26
C ASP A 201 -11.58 -10.52 -33.19
N SER A 202 -10.33 -10.04 -33.22
CA SER A 202 -9.83 -9.10 -32.21
C SER A 202 -10.46 -7.71 -32.27
N GLN A 203 -11.10 -7.34 -33.38
CA GLN A 203 -11.74 -6.05 -33.54
C GLN A 203 -13.20 -6.05 -33.14
N SER A 204 -13.94 -7.06 -33.55
CA SER A 204 -15.38 -7.15 -33.27
C SER A 204 -15.70 -7.97 -32.01
N GLY A 205 -14.75 -8.77 -31.51
CA GLY A 205 -15.00 -9.75 -30.46
C GLY A 205 -15.89 -10.92 -30.87
N ILE A 206 -16.14 -11.07 -32.17
CA ILE A 206 -16.96 -12.17 -32.68
C ILE A 206 -16.16 -13.45 -32.63
N VAL A 207 -16.80 -14.49 -32.13
CA VAL A 207 -16.21 -15.84 -32.06
C VAL A 207 -16.69 -16.65 -33.25
N TYR A 208 -15.74 -17.23 -33.94
CA TYR A 208 -15.99 -18.13 -35.07
C TYR A 208 -15.64 -19.56 -34.67
N MET A 209 -16.49 -20.50 -35.04
CA MET A 209 -16.19 -21.93 -34.93
C MET A 209 -16.19 -22.52 -36.34
N ARG A 210 -15.12 -23.24 -36.67
CA ARG A 210 -14.98 -23.99 -37.93
C ARG A 210 -14.74 -25.45 -37.58
N GLY A 211 -15.23 -26.34 -38.42
CA GLY A 211 -15.03 -27.76 -38.29
C GLY A 211 -14.82 -28.43 -39.63
#